data_987ceafa1684b1fd1bf53d117a396b65
#
_entry.id   987ceafa1684b1fd1bf53d117a396b65
#
_cell.length_a   1.000
_cell.length_b   1.000
_cell.length_c   1.000
_cell.angle_alpha   90.00
_cell.angle_beta   90.00
_cell.angle_gamma   90.00
#
_symmetry.space_group_name_H-M   'P 1'
#
loop_
_entity.id
_entity.type
_entity.pdbx_description
1 polymer ?
#
loop_
_entity_poly.entity_id
_entity_poly.type
_entity_poly.pdbx_seq_one_letter_code
_entity_poly.pdbx_strand_id
1 'polypeptide(L)'
;MYKRQSEYRVEHEDIAKRTLRNACLRFLAFGETHLADVLVSKQFHEANNMTDALAALSAAVAAQLPCRDALMQEYDDKWHQDGLVMDKWFILQATSPAANVLETVRGLLQHRAFTMSNPNRIRSLIGAFAGSNPAAFHAEDGSGYQFLVEMLTDLNSRNPQVASRLIEPLIRLKRYDAKRQEKMRAALEQLKGLENLSGDLYEKITKALA
;
A
#
# COMPACT_ATOMS: atom_id res chain seq x y z
N MET A 1 -19.76 27.06 -8.95
CA MET A 1 -20.62 26.59 -10.06
C MET A 1 -20.40 25.08 -10.25
N TYR A 2 -21.16 24.27 -9.51
CA TYR A 2 -21.07 22.81 -9.63
C TYR A 2 -21.77 22.38 -10.92
N LYS A 3 -20.99 22.00 -11.94
CA LYS A 3 -21.56 21.27 -13.07
C LYS A 3 -22.01 19.91 -12.58
N ARG A 4 -23.30 19.56 -12.83
CA ARG A 4 -23.82 18.19 -12.67
C ARG A 4 -22.83 17.24 -13.30
N GLN A 5 -22.54 16.13 -12.60
CA GLN A 5 -21.72 15.08 -13.21
C GLN A 5 -22.43 14.62 -14.48
N SER A 6 -21.77 14.76 -15.61
CA SER A 6 -22.20 14.20 -16.88
C SER A 6 -22.06 12.68 -16.81
N GLU A 7 -22.82 11.95 -17.64
CA GLU A 7 -22.62 10.53 -17.85
C GLU A 7 -21.13 10.19 -18.04
N TYR A 8 -20.66 9.09 -17.43
CA TYR A 8 -19.24 8.69 -17.52
C TYR A 8 -18.86 8.41 -18.97
N ARG A 9 -17.81 9.09 -19.44
CA ARG A 9 -17.25 8.92 -20.77
C ARG A 9 -15.73 8.77 -20.69
N VAL A 10 -15.18 7.99 -21.64
CA VAL A 10 -13.73 7.77 -21.80
C VAL A 10 -13.20 8.68 -22.93
N GLU A 11 -13.63 9.95 -22.92
CA GLU A 11 -13.17 10.96 -23.86
C GLU A 11 -12.01 11.75 -23.26
N HIS A 12 -11.09 12.21 -24.10
CA HIS A 12 -9.89 12.94 -23.68
C HIS A 12 -10.20 14.15 -22.78
N GLU A 13 -11.20 14.94 -23.16
CA GLU A 13 -11.63 16.11 -22.37
C GLU A 13 -12.20 15.72 -21.00
N ASP A 14 -12.96 14.63 -20.92
CA ASP A 14 -13.54 14.17 -19.67
C ASP A 14 -12.48 13.54 -18.75
N ILE A 15 -11.49 12.85 -19.32
CA ILE A 15 -10.32 12.37 -18.58
C ILE A 15 -9.53 13.56 -18.03
N ALA A 16 -9.26 14.59 -18.83
CA ALA A 16 -8.55 15.79 -18.41
C ALA A 16 -9.27 16.51 -17.25
N LYS A 17 -10.60 16.68 -17.35
CA LYS A 17 -11.44 17.29 -16.30
C LYS A 17 -11.38 16.49 -14.99
N ARG A 18 -11.48 15.14 -15.04
CA ARG A 18 -11.35 14.28 -13.87
C ARG A 18 -9.96 14.37 -13.25
N THR A 19 -8.92 14.35 -14.07
CA THR A 19 -7.52 14.47 -13.63
C THR A 19 -7.31 15.78 -12.86
N LEU A 20 -7.74 16.90 -13.42
CA LEU A 20 -7.62 18.20 -12.77
C LEU A 20 -8.45 18.26 -11.46
N ARG A 21 -9.71 17.81 -11.50
CA ARG A 21 -10.56 17.77 -10.31
C ARG A 21 -9.93 16.95 -9.17
N ASN A 22 -9.43 15.75 -9.48
CA ASN A 22 -8.83 14.86 -8.51
C ASN A 22 -7.49 15.40 -7.98
N ALA A 23 -6.70 16.06 -8.80
CA ALA A 23 -5.50 16.78 -8.37
C ALA A 23 -5.86 17.93 -7.40
N CYS A 24 -6.84 18.75 -7.73
CA CYS A 24 -7.31 19.81 -6.84
C CYS A 24 -7.81 19.25 -5.51
N LEU A 25 -8.62 18.19 -5.53
CA LEU A 25 -9.11 17.56 -4.30
C LEU A 25 -7.96 17.07 -3.41
N ARG A 26 -6.94 16.45 -4.01
CA ARG A 26 -5.75 15.99 -3.30
C ARG A 26 -5.02 17.12 -2.56
N PHE A 27 -4.88 18.30 -3.19
CA PHE A 27 -4.28 19.47 -2.52
C PHE A 27 -5.21 20.06 -1.44
N LEU A 28 -6.50 20.17 -1.73
CA LEU A 28 -7.49 20.68 -0.77
C LEU A 28 -7.64 19.80 0.47
N ALA A 29 -7.38 18.50 0.36
CA ALA A 29 -7.42 17.57 1.47
C ALA A 29 -6.42 17.90 2.59
N PHE A 30 -5.32 18.61 2.28
CA PHE A 30 -4.34 19.08 3.25
C PHE A 30 -4.62 20.50 3.76
N GLY A 31 -5.76 21.10 3.40
CA GLY A 31 -6.18 22.42 3.84
C GLY A 31 -6.95 22.38 5.17
N GLU A 32 -7.98 23.21 5.27
CA GLU A 32 -8.84 23.25 6.45
C GLU A 32 -9.61 21.92 6.57
N THR A 33 -9.47 21.24 7.72
CA THR A 33 -9.90 19.84 7.92
C THR A 33 -11.39 19.63 7.68
N HIS A 34 -12.25 20.51 8.21
CA HIS A 34 -13.70 20.33 8.06
C HIS A 34 -14.14 20.49 6.59
N LEU A 35 -13.63 21.50 5.89
CA LEU A 35 -13.91 21.69 4.47
C LEU A 35 -13.39 20.53 3.63
N ALA A 36 -12.17 20.06 3.93
CA ALA A 36 -11.56 18.92 3.27
C ALA A 36 -12.41 17.65 3.43
N ASP A 37 -12.85 17.38 4.65
CA ASP A 37 -13.68 16.22 5.00
C ASP A 37 -15.01 16.22 4.23
N VAL A 38 -15.68 17.36 4.19
CA VAL A 38 -16.93 17.55 3.43
C VAL A 38 -16.71 17.34 1.93
N LEU A 39 -15.65 17.93 1.35
CA LEU A 39 -15.38 17.83 -0.09
C LEU A 39 -15.02 16.41 -0.51
N VAL A 40 -14.20 15.73 0.28
CA VAL A 40 -13.77 14.36 0.01
C VAL A 40 -14.94 13.40 0.13
N SER A 41 -15.72 13.46 1.23
CA SER A 41 -16.91 12.63 1.43
C SER A 41 -17.91 12.84 0.30
N LYS A 42 -18.16 14.10 -0.07
CA LYS A 42 -19.07 14.44 -1.17
C LYS A 42 -18.62 13.80 -2.49
N GLN A 43 -17.33 13.96 -2.85
CA GLN A 43 -16.84 13.37 -4.10
C GLN A 43 -16.93 11.85 -4.09
N PHE A 44 -16.65 11.20 -2.96
CA PHE A 44 -16.74 9.75 -2.83
C PHE A 44 -18.16 9.25 -3.11
N HIS A 45 -19.17 9.83 -2.47
CA HIS A 45 -20.57 9.41 -2.59
C HIS A 45 -21.21 9.78 -3.94
N GLU A 46 -20.81 10.92 -4.52
CA GLU A 46 -21.31 11.36 -5.83
C GLU A 46 -20.56 10.70 -7.02
N ALA A 47 -19.47 9.97 -6.76
CA ALA A 47 -18.68 9.36 -7.83
C ALA A 47 -19.47 8.29 -8.59
N ASN A 48 -19.57 8.47 -9.89
CA ASN A 48 -20.19 7.47 -10.81
C ASN A 48 -19.12 6.62 -11.52
N ASN A 49 -17.88 6.69 -11.08
CA ASN A 49 -16.75 5.94 -11.64
C ASN A 49 -15.67 5.68 -10.58
N MET A 50 -14.89 4.62 -10.82
CA MET A 50 -13.84 4.18 -9.90
C MET A 50 -12.70 5.20 -9.74
N THR A 51 -12.37 5.93 -10.78
CA THR A 51 -11.28 6.93 -10.76
C THR A 51 -11.55 8.02 -9.72
N ASP A 52 -12.76 8.56 -9.70
CA ASP A 52 -13.14 9.62 -8.78
C ASP A 52 -13.37 9.12 -7.35
N ALA A 53 -13.98 7.94 -7.20
CA ALA A 53 -14.15 7.30 -5.89
C ALA A 53 -12.79 7.01 -5.23
N LEU A 54 -11.85 6.40 -5.95
CA LEU A 54 -10.50 6.13 -5.46
C LEU A 54 -9.69 7.38 -5.19
N ALA A 55 -9.85 8.43 -5.99
CA ALA A 55 -9.17 9.69 -5.75
C ALA A 55 -9.63 10.33 -4.43
N ALA A 56 -10.93 10.31 -4.15
CA ALA A 56 -11.47 10.79 -2.88
C ALA A 56 -10.95 9.95 -1.70
N LEU A 57 -11.03 8.63 -1.81
CA LEU A 57 -10.55 7.71 -0.78
C LEU A 57 -9.04 7.87 -0.53
N SER A 58 -8.25 8.02 -1.59
CA SER A 58 -6.80 8.27 -1.51
C SER A 58 -6.50 9.61 -0.82
N ALA A 59 -7.29 10.64 -1.08
CA ALA A 59 -7.15 11.95 -0.43
C ALA A 59 -7.47 11.86 1.08
N ALA A 60 -8.54 11.14 1.45
CA ALA A 60 -8.90 10.89 2.84
C ALA A 60 -7.78 10.17 3.61
N VAL A 61 -7.20 9.12 3.01
CA VAL A 61 -6.10 8.35 3.60
C VAL A 61 -4.83 9.19 3.72
N ALA A 62 -4.44 9.90 2.66
CA ALA A 62 -3.20 10.67 2.64
C ALA A 62 -3.21 11.83 3.65
N ALA A 63 -4.35 12.53 3.80
CA ALA A 63 -4.50 13.64 4.73
C ALA A 63 -5.02 13.22 6.11
N GLN A 64 -5.26 11.93 6.35
CA GLN A 64 -5.76 11.37 7.61
C GLN A 64 -7.07 12.06 8.07
N LEU A 65 -7.99 12.30 7.12
CA LEU A 65 -9.25 12.98 7.39
C LEU A 65 -10.17 12.17 8.31
N PRO A 66 -11.05 12.81 9.08
CA PRO A 66 -12.01 12.14 9.96
C PRO A 66 -12.93 11.14 9.23
N CYS A 67 -13.34 11.44 7.99
CA CYS A 67 -14.16 10.54 7.17
C CYS A 67 -13.44 9.27 6.68
N ARG A 68 -12.11 9.21 6.79
CA ARG A 68 -11.28 8.14 6.22
C ARG A 68 -11.81 6.74 6.56
N ASP A 69 -11.98 6.45 7.83
CA ASP A 69 -12.30 5.09 8.29
C ASP A 69 -13.70 4.65 7.83
N ALA A 70 -14.67 5.57 7.87
CA ALA A 70 -16.01 5.31 7.38
C ALA A 70 -16.03 5.04 5.86
N LEU A 71 -15.31 5.86 5.07
CA LEU A 71 -15.22 5.67 3.62
C LEU A 71 -14.48 4.40 3.24
N MET A 72 -13.42 4.03 3.97
CA MET A 72 -12.67 2.79 3.77
C MET A 72 -13.54 1.57 4.06
N GLN A 73 -14.37 1.61 5.11
CA GLN A 73 -15.31 0.54 5.45
C GLN A 73 -16.42 0.41 4.40
N GLU A 74 -17.03 1.54 3.99
CA GLU A 74 -18.06 1.53 2.94
C GLU A 74 -17.54 0.96 1.61
N TYR A 75 -16.30 1.28 1.27
CA TYR A 75 -15.66 0.75 0.08
C TYR A 75 -15.42 -0.76 0.18
N ASP A 76 -14.96 -1.26 1.32
CA ASP A 76 -14.80 -2.70 1.55
C ASP A 76 -16.14 -3.43 1.49
N ASP A 77 -17.17 -2.92 2.17
CA ASP A 77 -18.50 -3.54 2.18
C ASP A 77 -19.09 -3.68 0.78
N LYS A 78 -18.84 -2.70 -0.06
CA LYS A 78 -19.30 -2.70 -1.45
C LYS A 78 -18.50 -3.61 -2.37
N TRP A 79 -17.18 -3.72 -2.18
CA TRP A 79 -16.29 -4.28 -3.18
C TRP A 79 -15.48 -5.50 -2.72
N HIS A 80 -15.66 -6.01 -1.50
CA HIS A 80 -14.83 -7.11 -0.96
C HIS A 80 -14.79 -8.38 -1.82
N GLN A 81 -15.76 -8.58 -2.69
CA GLN A 81 -15.80 -9.71 -3.62
C GLN A 81 -15.07 -9.44 -4.95
N ASP A 82 -14.77 -8.18 -5.27
CA ASP A 82 -14.01 -7.82 -6.47
C ASP A 82 -12.52 -7.72 -6.16
N GLY A 83 -11.80 -8.75 -6.58
CA GLY A 83 -10.38 -8.84 -6.30
C GLY A 83 -9.53 -7.70 -6.83
N LEU A 84 -9.80 -7.20 -8.04
CA LEU A 84 -9.02 -6.11 -8.66
C LEU A 84 -9.29 -4.76 -7.98
N VAL A 85 -10.51 -4.57 -7.50
CA VAL A 85 -10.89 -3.38 -6.75
C VAL A 85 -10.27 -3.40 -5.37
N MET A 86 -10.31 -4.55 -4.68
CA MET A 86 -9.71 -4.72 -3.36
C MET A 86 -8.18 -4.59 -3.37
N ASP A 87 -7.50 -4.92 -4.46
CA ASP A 87 -6.05 -4.65 -4.58
C ASP A 87 -5.74 -3.16 -4.38
N LYS A 88 -6.57 -2.27 -4.90
CA LYS A 88 -6.40 -0.81 -4.74
C LYS A 88 -6.66 -0.36 -3.30
N TRP A 89 -7.65 -0.96 -2.65
CA TRP A 89 -7.97 -0.70 -1.25
C TRP A 89 -6.82 -1.12 -0.32
N PHE A 90 -6.24 -2.31 -0.53
CA PHE A 90 -5.06 -2.78 0.21
C PHE A 90 -3.85 -1.86 0.03
N ILE A 91 -3.62 -1.38 -1.20
CA ILE A 91 -2.54 -0.42 -1.47
C ILE A 91 -2.73 0.86 -0.65
N LEU A 92 -3.94 1.42 -0.60
CA LEU A 92 -4.23 2.64 0.18
C LEU A 92 -3.97 2.42 1.67
N GLN A 93 -4.37 1.28 2.23
CA GLN A 93 -4.11 0.93 3.61
C GLN A 93 -2.60 0.82 3.88
N ALA A 94 -1.88 0.07 3.05
CA ALA A 94 -0.46 -0.19 3.21
C ALA A 94 0.41 1.08 3.04
N THR A 95 -0.05 2.05 2.25
CA THR A 95 0.66 3.31 1.98
C THR A 95 0.16 4.49 2.83
N SER A 96 -0.70 4.21 3.81
CA SER A 96 -1.16 5.22 4.76
C SER A 96 0.00 5.83 5.54
N PRO A 97 0.02 7.16 5.77
CA PRO A 97 1.01 7.82 6.63
C PRO A 97 0.71 7.68 8.13
N ALA A 98 -0.33 6.94 8.51
CA ALA A 98 -0.70 6.74 9.91
C ALA A 98 0.44 6.05 10.70
N ALA A 99 0.65 6.48 11.94
CA ALA A 99 1.73 5.95 12.78
C ALA A 99 1.60 4.44 13.06
N ASN A 100 0.36 3.92 13.10
CA ASN A 100 0.05 2.51 13.34
C ASN A 100 -0.12 1.69 12.04
N VAL A 101 0.40 2.17 10.91
CA VAL A 101 0.20 1.50 9.61
C VAL A 101 0.70 0.06 9.58
N LEU A 102 1.80 -0.27 10.25
CA LEU A 102 2.31 -1.64 10.32
C LEU A 102 1.33 -2.58 11.06
N GLU A 103 0.72 -2.11 12.14
CA GLU A 103 -0.30 -2.88 12.87
C GLU A 103 -1.54 -3.10 11.97
N THR A 104 -1.95 -2.06 11.26
CA THR A 104 -3.04 -2.16 10.28
C THR A 104 -2.72 -3.21 9.21
N VAL A 105 -1.52 -3.17 8.62
CA VAL A 105 -1.08 -4.14 7.61
C VAL A 105 -1.08 -5.57 8.17
N ARG A 106 -0.60 -5.77 9.40
CA ARG A 106 -0.64 -7.08 10.08
C ARG A 106 -2.08 -7.57 10.28
N GLY A 107 -2.98 -6.70 10.73
CA GLY A 107 -4.40 -7.04 10.88
C GLY A 107 -5.06 -7.44 9.55
N LEU A 108 -4.70 -6.76 8.47
CA LEU A 108 -5.23 -7.02 7.14
C LEU A 108 -4.77 -8.35 6.52
N LEU A 109 -3.76 -9.02 7.04
CA LEU A 109 -3.43 -10.40 6.66
C LEU A 109 -4.56 -11.39 6.98
N GLN A 110 -5.46 -11.04 7.93
CA GLN A 110 -6.63 -11.83 8.30
C GLN A 110 -7.93 -11.31 7.65
N HIS A 111 -7.83 -10.31 6.77
CA HIS A 111 -9.00 -9.75 6.12
C HIS A 111 -9.66 -10.74 5.16
N ARG A 112 -11.01 -10.78 5.13
CA ARG A 112 -11.82 -11.70 4.28
C ARG A 112 -11.43 -11.74 2.80
N ALA A 113 -10.94 -10.61 2.26
CA ALA A 113 -10.50 -10.49 0.87
C ALA A 113 -8.99 -10.74 0.68
N PHE A 114 -8.22 -11.04 1.75
CA PHE A 114 -6.79 -11.30 1.67
C PHE A 114 -6.50 -12.81 1.58
N THR A 115 -5.50 -13.18 0.79
CA THR A 115 -4.95 -14.54 0.77
C THR A 115 -3.48 -14.53 0.32
N MET A 116 -2.66 -15.33 0.99
CA MET A 116 -1.24 -15.55 0.63
C MET A 116 -1.06 -16.40 -0.63
N SER A 117 -2.11 -16.99 -1.19
CA SER A 117 -2.05 -17.73 -2.45
C SER A 117 -2.14 -16.86 -3.70
N ASN A 118 -2.59 -15.61 -3.56
CA ASN A 118 -2.74 -14.69 -4.69
C ASN A 118 -1.59 -13.67 -4.76
N PRO A 119 -0.72 -13.74 -5.79
CA PRO A 119 0.42 -12.83 -5.94
C PRO A 119 0.03 -11.35 -6.03
N ASN A 120 -1.14 -11.01 -6.56
CA ASN A 120 -1.61 -9.62 -6.61
C ASN A 120 -1.96 -9.12 -5.21
N ARG A 121 -2.59 -9.97 -4.40
CA ARG A 121 -2.95 -9.67 -3.02
C ARG A 121 -1.72 -9.43 -2.15
N ILE A 122 -0.69 -10.29 -2.31
CA ILE A 122 0.60 -10.13 -1.63
C ILE A 122 1.25 -8.80 -2.02
N ARG A 123 1.27 -8.48 -3.33
CA ARG A 123 1.88 -7.23 -3.81
C ARG A 123 1.11 -5.99 -3.36
N SER A 124 -0.22 -6.05 -3.34
CA SER A 124 -1.06 -4.91 -2.98
C SER A 124 -1.02 -4.57 -1.49
N LEU A 125 -0.74 -5.51 -0.61
CA LEU A 125 -0.61 -5.26 0.83
C LEU A 125 0.87 -5.23 1.25
N ILE A 126 1.54 -6.37 1.21
CA ILE A 126 2.90 -6.52 1.72
C ILE A 126 3.90 -5.78 0.83
N GLY A 127 3.78 -5.93 -0.49
CA GLY A 127 4.63 -5.25 -1.47
C GLY A 127 4.46 -3.74 -1.44
N ALA A 128 3.24 -3.23 -1.31
CA ALA A 128 2.96 -1.80 -1.21
C ALA A 128 3.52 -1.21 0.10
N PHE A 129 3.37 -1.90 1.23
CA PHE A 129 3.98 -1.49 2.49
C PHE A 129 5.51 -1.41 2.38
N ALA A 130 6.16 -2.46 1.92
CA ALA A 130 7.62 -2.52 1.87
C ALA A 130 8.23 -1.60 0.79
N GLY A 131 7.56 -1.45 -0.35
CA GLY A 131 8.11 -0.71 -1.51
C GLY A 131 7.61 0.71 -1.67
N SER A 132 6.46 1.08 -1.07
CA SER A 132 5.81 2.37 -1.30
C SER A 132 5.48 3.15 -0.01
N ASN A 133 5.82 2.62 1.16
CA ASN A 133 5.73 3.33 2.44
C ASN A 133 7.11 3.42 3.12
N PRO A 134 8.05 4.23 2.59
CA PRO A 134 9.41 4.27 3.09
C PRO A 134 9.51 4.74 4.54
N ALA A 135 8.61 5.62 4.99
CA ALA A 135 8.61 6.13 6.35
C ALA A 135 8.37 5.01 7.38
N ALA A 136 7.37 4.16 7.15
CA ALA A 136 7.04 3.06 8.04
C ALA A 136 7.94 1.84 7.83
N PHE A 137 8.24 1.49 6.58
CA PHE A 137 9.10 0.34 6.29
C PHE A 137 10.53 0.51 6.82
N HIS A 138 11.08 1.72 6.73
CA HIS A 138 12.41 2.06 7.23
C HIS A 138 12.37 2.76 8.60
N ALA A 139 11.37 2.46 9.43
CA ALA A 139 11.31 2.95 10.80
C ALA A 139 12.59 2.59 11.58
N GLU A 140 13.00 3.46 12.51
CA GLU A 140 14.28 3.32 13.21
C GLU A 140 14.38 2.05 14.06
N ASP A 141 13.26 1.52 14.54
CA ASP A 141 13.19 0.29 15.32
C ASP A 141 13.46 -0.98 14.48
N GLY A 142 13.35 -0.91 13.13
CA GLY A 142 13.53 -2.02 12.22
C GLY A 142 12.32 -2.95 12.10
N SER A 143 11.18 -2.58 12.68
CA SER A 143 9.95 -3.38 12.68
C SER A 143 9.44 -3.71 11.28
N GLY A 144 9.60 -2.80 10.33
CA GLY A 144 9.24 -3.04 8.92
C GLY A 144 10.12 -4.12 8.26
N TYR A 145 11.39 -4.19 8.61
CA TYR A 145 12.30 -5.24 8.10
C TYR A 145 11.94 -6.60 8.68
N GLN A 146 11.67 -6.65 9.99
CA GLN A 146 11.25 -7.88 10.65
C GLN A 146 9.93 -8.41 10.09
N PHE A 147 8.96 -7.53 9.86
CA PHE A 147 7.71 -7.90 9.20
C PHE A 147 7.97 -8.53 7.83
N LEU A 148 8.84 -7.93 7.02
CA LEU A 148 9.16 -8.49 5.70
C LEU A 148 9.87 -9.84 5.79
N VAL A 149 10.77 -10.03 6.77
CA VAL A 149 11.42 -11.34 7.03
C VAL A 149 10.37 -12.41 7.32
N GLU A 150 9.41 -12.14 8.20
CA GLU A 150 8.31 -13.06 8.52
C GLU A 150 7.54 -13.46 7.25
N MET A 151 7.17 -12.49 6.42
CA MET A 151 6.43 -12.73 5.17
C MET A 151 7.26 -13.52 4.15
N LEU A 152 8.54 -13.21 4.03
CA LEU A 152 9.44 -13.91 3.11
C LEU A 152 9.71 -15.34 3.55
N THR A 153 9.78 -15.60 4.86
CA THR A 153 9.94 -16.96 5.41
C THR A 153 8.76 -17.85 5.04
N ASP A 154 7.53 -17.36 5.19
CA ASP A 154 6.33 -18.11 4.77
C ASP A 154 6.28 -18.28 3.24
N LEU A 155 6.55 -17.22 2.49
CA LEU A 155 6.50 -17.24 1.02
C LEU A 155 7.62 -18.08 0.38
N ASN A 156 8.75 -18.22 1.04
CA ASN A 156 9.87 -19.03 0.51
C ASN A 156 9.45 -20.46 0.17
N SER A 157 8.60 -21.07 1.02
CA SER A 157 8.08 -22.41 0.78
C SER A 157 6.86 -22.45 -0.15
N ARG A 158 6.01 -21.41 -0.13
CA ARG A 158 4.74 -21.37 -0.88
C ARG A 158 4.90 -20.87 -2.30
N ASN A 159 5.68 -19.81 -2.49
CA ASN A 159 5.87 -19.14 -3.78
C ASN A 159 7.22 -18.40 -3.85
N PRO A 160 8.33 -19.14 -4.10
CA PRO A 160 9.67 -18.58 -4.17
C PRO A 160 9.83 -17.42 -5.15
N GLN A 161 9.09 -17.44 -6.27
CA GLN A 161 9.16 -16.38 -7.28
C GLN A 161 8.59 -15.05 -6.75
N VAL A 162 7.47 -15.11 -6.00
CA VAL A 162 6.91 -13.91 -5.36
C VAL A 162 7.83 -13.44 -4.25
N ALA A 163 8.38 -14.33 -3.43
CA ALA A 163 9.36 -13.99 -2.40
C ALA A 163 10.59 -13.29 -2.98
N SER A 164 11.14 -13.82 -4.07
CA SER A 164 12.30 -13.24 -4.76
C SER A 164 12.06 -11.83 -5.32
N ARG A 165 10.81 -11.48 -5.66
CA ARG A 165 10.45 -10.11 -6.06
C ARG A 165 10.19 -9.20 -4.85
N LEU A 166 9.60 -9.75 -3.80
CA LEU A 166 9.21 -9.00 -2.62
C LEU A 166 10.40 -8.54 -1.78
N ILE A 167 11.56 -9.22 -1.85
CA ILE A 167 12.78 -8.87 -1.11
C ILE A 167 13.45 -7.58 -1.59
N GLU A 168 13.11 -7.06 -2.79
CA GLU A 168 13.79 -5.92 -3.43
C GLU A 168 14.01 -4.69 -2.52
N PRO A 169 13.05 -4.24 -1.70
CA PRO A 169 13.31 -3.12 -0.79
C PRO A 169 14.42 -3.39 0.22
N LEU A 170 14.53 -4.64 0.70
CA LEU A 170 15.48 -5.02 1.75
C LEU A 170 16.93 -5.15 1.23
N ILE A 171 17.13 -5.62 -0.01
CA ILE A 171 18.48 -5.79 -0.58
C ILE A 171 19.15 -4.47 -1.00
N ARG A 172 18.44 -3.35 -0.96
CA ARG A 172 18.97 -2.01 -1.31
C ARG A 172 19.67 -1.31 -0.14
N LEU A 173 20.19 -2.06 0.82
CA LEU A 173 20.75 -1.54 2.08
C LEU A 173 21.80 -0.44 1.88
N LYS A 174 22.65 -0.51 0.85
CA LYS A 174 23.69 0.48 0.57
C LYS A 174 23.17 1.91 0.29
N ARG A 175 21.87 2.10 0.18
CA ARG A 175 21.22 3.42 -0.06
C ARG A 175 20.85 4.15 1.24
N TYR A 176 20.99 3.49 2.39
CA TYR A 176 20.52 3.99 3.69
C TYR A 176 21.69 4.33 4.63
N ASP A 177 21.40 4.99 5.72
CA ASP A 177 22.36 5.30 6.78
C ASP A 177 22.86 4.03 7.48
N ALA A 178 23.98 4.15 8.21
CA ALA A 178 24.66 3.02 8.84
C ALA A 178 23.75 2.22 9.80
N LYS A 179 22.90 2.91 10.58
CA LYS A 179 21.99 2.24 11.53
C LYS A 179 20.94 1.38 10.81
N ARG A 180 20.35 1.91 9.72
CA ARG A 180 19.42 1.15 8.90
C ARG A 180 20.11 0.02 8.14
N GLN A 181 21.31 0.27 7.60
CA GLN A 181 22.10 -0.78 6.95
C GLN A 181 22.38 -1.96 7.88
N GLU A 182 22.75 -1.69 9.14
CA GLU A 182 22.99 -2.75 10.13
C GLU A 182 21.75 -3.63 10.35
N LYS A 183 20.57 -3.01 10.55
CA LYS A 183 19.32 -3.73 10.74
C LYS A 183 18.88 -4.49 9.49
N MET A 184 19.04 -3.89 8.31
CA MET A 184 18.73 -4.55 7.03
C MET A 184 19.67 -5.75 6.81
N ARG A 185 20.97 -5.61 7.15
CA ARG A 185 21.94 -6.70 7.10
C ARG A 185 21.55 -7.84 8.03
N ALA A 186 21.20 -7.55 9.28
CA ALA A 186 20.73 -8.54 10.24
C ALA A 186 19.50 -9.31 9.73
N ALA A 187 18.54 -8.59 9.13
CA ALA A 187 17.35 -9.19 8.51
C ALA A 187 17.71 -10.12 7.33
N LEU A 188 18.66 -9.72 6.49
CA LEU A 188 19.14 -10.55 5.38
C LEU A 188 19.91 -11.78 5.86
N GLU A 189 20.73 -11.66 6.90
CA GLU A 189 21.45 -12.81 7.50
C GLU A 189 20.46 -13.80 8.14
N GLN A 190 19.40 -13.31 8.79
CA GLN A 190 18.33 -14.16 9.31
C GLN A 190 17.67 -14.98 8.21
N LEU A 191 17.33 -14.36 7.07
CA LEU A 191 16.77 -15.08 5.91
C LEU A 191 17.77 -16.08 5.33
N LYS A 192 19.05 -15.72 5.24
CA LYS A 192 20.11 -16.57 4.72
C LYS A 192 20.30 -17.86 5.55
N GLY A 193 20.00 -17.79 6.85
CA GLY A 193 20.06 -18.91 7.77
C GLY A 193 18.90 -19.92 7.67
N LEU A 194 17.91 -19.69 6.80
CA LEU A 194 16.81 -20.64 6.61
C LEU A 194 17.31 -21.93 5.94
N GLU A 195 16.95 -23.09 6.49
CA GLU A 195 17.41 -24.41 6.01
C GLU A 195 17.04 -24.69 4.55
N ASN A 196 15.86 -24.24 4.10
CA ASN A 196 15.34 -24.50 2.77
C ASN A 196 15.18 -23.22 1.94
N LEU A 197 16.15 -22.32 2.01
CA LEU A 197 16.10 -21.06 1.26
C LEU A 197 16.17 -21.35 -0.25
N SER A 198 15.25 -20.77 -1.01
CA SER A 198 15.20 -20.91 -2.46
C SER A 198 16.45 -20.31 -3.11
N GLY A 199 16.89 -20.90 -4.24
CA GLY A 199 18.08 -20.45 -4.96
C GLY A 199 18.04 -18.96 -5.34
N ASP A 200 16.88 -18.47 -5.79
CA ASP A 200 16.67 -17.07 -6.17
C ASP A 200 16.85 -16.11 -4.98
N LEU A 201 16.32 -16.46 -3.81
CA LEU A 201 16.50 -15.66 -2.60
C LEU A 201 17.94 -15.72 -2.12
N TYR A 202 18.55 -16.91 -2.09
CA TYR A 202 19.95 -17.10 -1.69
C TYR A 202 20.90 -16.25 -2.54
N GLU A 203 20.75 -16.27 -3.86
CA GLU A 203 21.56 -15.47 -4.77
C GLU A 203 21.44 -13.97 -4.49
N LYS A 204 20.20 -13.46 -4.39
CA LYS A 204 19.94 -12.02 -4.11
C LYS A 204 20.49 -11.58 -2.77
N ILE A 205 20.29 -12.37 -1.73
CA ILE A 205 20.78 -12.07 -0.38
C ILE A 205 22.32 -12.07 -0.37
N THR A 206 22.94 -13.08 -0.96
CA THR A 206 24.41 -13.19 -1.00
C THR A 206 25.03 -12.01 -1.73
N LYS A 207 24.48 -11.59 -2.88
CA LYS A 207 24.92 -10.40 -3.61
C LYS A 207 24.73 -9.11 -2.82
N ALA A 208 23.66 -8.99 -2.05
CA ALA A 208 23.39 -7.78 -1.26
C ALA A 208 24.34 -7.66 -0.06
N LEU A 209 24.74 -8.79 0.53
CA LEU A 209 25.63 -8.85 1.70
C LEU A 209 27.12 -8.70 1.33
N ALA A 210 27.50 -8.95 0.10
CA ALA A 210 28.83 -8.68 -0.44
C ALA A 210 29.07 -7.17 -0.58
#